data_1e719d2b6c1629c3c7ab70760666f749
#
_entry.id   1e719d2b6c1629c3c7ab70760666f749
#
_cell.length_a   1.000
_cell.length_b   1.000
_cell.length_c   1.000
_cell.angle_alpha   90.00
_cell.angle_beta   90.00
_cell.angle_gamma   90.00
#
_symmetry.space_group_name_H-M   'P 1'
#
loop_
_entity.id
_entity.type
_entity.pdbx_description
1 polymer ?
#
loop_
_entity_poly.entity_id
_entity_poly.type
_entity_poly.pdbx_seq_one_letter_code
_entity_poly.pdbx_strand_id
1 'polypeptide(L)'
;MLKFALIGLGVMGKNHYRALQNVAGVQIAALCDPFCKENFAHKIYANLDEMLESENLDAAVIATPTSLHKEAALKCMQKGLNLLIEKPVCANAADAQILLEEAKRRDIKVAVGHVERFNPAIAALKKELENEEIYSVQITRNAPFPQRITDVGILADLAVHDIDLIRFLSGKEIK
;
A
#
# COMPACT_ATOMS: atom_id res chain seq x y z
N MET A 1 13.20 -16.43 7.49
CA MET A 1 11.81 -16.01 7.30
C MET A 1 11.75 -14.52 7.58
N LEU A 2 11.23 -13.72 6.64
CA LEU A 2 11.11 -12.26 6.81
C LEU A 2 9.96 -11.93 7.79
N LYS A 3 10.25 -11.09 8.77
CA LYS A 3 9.31 -10.69 9.80
C LYS A 3 8.61 -9.39 9.42
N PHE A 4 7.31 -9.47 9.22
CA PHE A 4 6.47 -8.35 8.82
C PHE A 4 5.64 -7.82 9.99
N ALA A 5 5.58 -6.50 10.09
CA ALA A 5 4.51 -5.82 10.82
C ALA A 5 3.35 -5.45 9.89
N LEU A 6 2.14 -5.42 10.42
CA LEU A 6 0.97 -4.87 9.75
C LEU A 6 0.41 -3.72 10.56
N ILE A 7 0.35 -2.53 9.96
CA ILE A 7 -0.05 -1.27 10.59
C ILE A 7 -1.37 -0.80 9.97
N GLY A 8 -2.41 -0.76 10.80
CA GLY A 8 -3.79 -0.55 10.39
C GLY A 8 -4.51 -1.88 10.12
N LEU A 9 -5.57 -2.16 10.89
CA LEU A 9 -6.37 -3.38 10.84
C LEU A 9 -7.80 -3.12 10.33
N GLY A 10 -7.98 -2.09 9.53
CA GLY A 10 -9.21 -1.84 8.77
C GLY A 10 -9.46 -2.91 7.70
N VAL A 11 -10.35 -2.64 6.75
CA VAL A 11 -10.72 -3.59 5.68
C VAL A 11 -9.49 -4.06 4.90
N MET A 12 -8.61 -3.12 4.46
CA MET A 12 -7.42 -3.48 3.69
C MET A 12 -6.37 -4.17 4.56
N GLY A 13 -6.16 -3.73 5.79
CA GLY A 13 -5.27 -4.41 6.71
C GLY A 13 -5.65 -5.88 6.93
N LYS A 14 -6.94 -6.18 7.11
CA LYS A 14 -7.43 -7.57 7.22
C LYS A 14 -7.21 -8.39 5.94
N ASN A 15 -7.32 -7.76 4.77
CA ASN A 15 -6.98 -8.41 3.51
C ASN A 15 -5.49 -8.75 3.45
N HIS A 16 -4.61 -7.81 3.81
CA HIS A 16 -3.17 -8.05 3.89
C HIS A 16 -2.83 -9.12 4.94
N TYR A 17 -3.48 -9.11 6.10
CA TYR A 17 -3.30 -10.14 7.12
C TYR A 17 -3.55 -11.53 6.55
N ARG A 18 -4.69 -11.73 5.88
CA ARG A 18 -5.03 -13.03 5.23
C ARG A 18 -4.07 -13.40 4.11
N ALA A 19 -3.64 -12.43 3.32
CA ALA A 19 -2.70 -12.67 2.23
C ALA A 19 -1.32 -13.09 2.77
N LEU A 20 -0.78 -12.37 3.75
CA LEU A 20 0.55 -12.64 4.32
C LEU A 20 0.66 -14.02 4.97
N GLN A 21 -0.43 -14.54 5.54
CA GLN A 21 -0.46 -15.90 6.10
C GLN A 21 -0.18 -17.00 5.07
N ASN A 22 -0.40 -16.71 3.79
CA ASN A 22 -0.22 -17.67 2.68
C ASN A 22 1.07 -17.42 1.86
N VAL A 23 1.91 -16.46 2.27
CA VAL A 23 3.16 -16.15 1.55
C VAL A 23 4.31 -16.95 2.16
N ALA A 24 4.90 -17.84 1.37
CA ALA A 24 6.06 -18.62 1.80
C ALA A 24 7.25 -17.69 2.13
N GLY A 25 7.95 -18.00 3.22
CA GLY A 25 9.12 -17.22 3.65
C GLY A 25 8.79 -15.93 4.41
N VAL A 26 7.51 -15.63 4.63
CA VAL A 26 7.03 -14.47 5.41
C VAL A 26 6.40 -14.94 6.72
N GLN A 27 6.61 -14.17 7.77
CA GLN A 27 5.97 -14.33 9.08
C GLN A 27 5.41 -12.98 9.51
N ILE A 28 4.14 -12.96 9.91
CA ILE A 28 3.58 -11.82 10.63
C ILE A 28 4.15 -11.87 12.05
N ALA A 29 4.90 -10.85 12.44
CA ALA A 29 5.50 -10.78 13.78
C ALA A 29 4.64 -9.94 14.72
N ALA A 30 4.08 -8.83 14.23
CA ALA A 30 3.27 -7.93 15.05
C ALA A 30 2.20 -7.20 14.24
N LEU A 31 1.17 -6.74 14.93
CA LEU A 31 0.09 -5.93 14.41
C LEU A 31 0.05 -4.60 15.17
N CYS A 32 -0.35 -3.51 14.51
CA CYS A 32 -0.52 -2.21 15.17
C CYS A 32 -1.83 -1.54 14.72
N ASP A 33 -2.72 -1.33 15.66
CA ASP A 33 -3.96 -0.56 15.45
C ASP A 33 -4.53 -0.14 16.81
N PRO A 34 -4.66 1.17 17.11
CA PRO A 34 -5.16 1.64 18.41
C PRO A 34 -6.64 1.37 18.63
N PHE A 35 -7.40 1.06 17.58
CA PHE A 35 -8.86 0.91 17.66
C PHE A 35 -9.33 -0.54 17.43
N CYS A 36 -8.42 -1.46 17.14
CA CYS A 36 -8.78 -2.85 16.88
C CYS A 36 -9.33 -3.53 18.13
N LYS A 37 -10.54 -4.07 18.01
CA LYS A 37 -11.21 -4.85 19.07
C LYS A 37 -11.32 -6.33 18.73
N GLU A 38 -10.86 -6.72 17.56
CA GLU A 38 -10.92 -8.11 17.10
C GLU A 38 -9.72 -8.91 17.63
N ASN A 39 -9.93 -10.21 17.79
CA ASN A 39 -8.88 -11.11 18.21
C ASN A 39 -8.10 -11.61 16.99
N PHE A 40 -6.80 -11.47 17.03
CA PHE A 40 -5.86 -12.03 16.07
C PHE A 40 -4.92 -13.01 16.78
N ALA A 41 -4.31 -13.91 16.01
CA ALA A 41 -3.31 -14.84 16.56
C ALA A 41 -1.98 -14.17 16.95
N HIS A 42 -1.80 -12.89 16.61
CA HIS A 42 -0.58 -12.12 16.81
C HIS A 42 -0.82 -10.98 17.80
N LYS A 43 0.26 -10.54 18.46
CA LYS A 43 0.20 -9.39 19.38
C LYS A 43 -0.20 -8.13 18.65
N ILE A 44 -1.15 -7.40 19.20
CA ILE A 44 -1.62 -6.11 18.68
C ILE A 44 -1.07 -5.02 19.60
N TYR A 45 -0.41 -4.05 19.01
CA TYR A 45 0.07 -2.85 19.67
C TYR A 45 -0.89 -1.69 19.40
N ALA A 46 -1.20 -0.92 20.41
CA ALA A 46 -1.96 0.32 20.23
C ALA A 46 -1.08 1.48 19.75
N ASN A 47 0.23 1.40 19.99
CA ASN A 47 1.19 2.44 19.66
C ASN A 47 2.27 1.90 18.70
N LEU A 48 2.50 2.64 17.61
CA LEU A 48 3.47 2.25 16.59
C LEU A 48 4.91 2.29 17.13
N ASP A 49 5.27 3.30 17.90
CA ASP A 49 6.64 3.45 18.42
C ASP A 49 6.97 2.31 19.39
N GLU A 50 6.01 1.92 20.26
CA GLU A 50 6.15 0.77 21.14
C GLU A 50 6.39 -0.52 20.36
N MET A 51 5.64 -0.75 19.27
CA MET A 51 5.82 -1.92 18.41
C MET A 51 7.22 -1.92 17.77
N LEU A 52 7.64 -0.78 17.22
CA LEU A 52 8.93 -0.63 16.55
C LEU A 52 10.13 -0.73 17.49
N GLU A 53 9.94 -0.50 18.79
CA GLU A 53 10.97 -0.67 19.82
C GLU A 53 11.01 -2.10 20.36
N SER A 54 9.88 -2.78 20.41
CA SER A 54 9.75 -4.10 21.01
C SER A 54 10.00 -5.26 20.05
N GLU A 55 9.83 -5.05 18.75
CA GLU A 55 9.85 -6.12 17.75
C GLU A 55 11.04 -5.99 16.80
N ASN A 56 11.64 -7.13 16.47
CA ASN A 56 12.66 -7.18 15.42
C ASN A 56 12.00 -7.50 14.08
N LEU A 57 11.93 -6.51 13.19
CA LEU A 57 11.16 -6.52 11.94
C LEU A 57 12.06 -6.31 10.74
N ASP A 58 11.71 -6.91 9.59
CA ASP A 58 12.37 -6.73 8.30
C ASP A 58 11.57 -5.82 7.36
N ALA A 59 10.25 -5.81 7.53
CA ALA A 59 9.36 -5.03 6.68
C ALA A 59 8.04 -4.69 7.39
N ALA A 60 7.32 -3.71 6.85
CA ALA A 60 5.99 -3.35 7.32
C ALA A 60 5.02 -3.14 6.16
N VAL A 61 3.76 -3.53 6.37
CA VAL A 61 2.63 -3.15 5.52
C VAL A 61 1.87 -2.04 6.22
N ILE A 62 1.67 -0.91 5.54
CA ILE A 62 0.94 0.24 6.05
C ILE A 62 -0.41 0.32 5.33
N ALA A 63 -1.48 0.08 6.09
CA ALA A 63 -2.88 0.06 5.64
C ALA A 63 -3.77 0.92 6.55
N THR A 64 -3.21 1.97 7.11
CA THR A 64 -3.89 3.02 7.90
C THR A 64 -4.72 3.93 6.98
N PRO A 65 -5.50 4.90 7.51
CA PRO A 65 -5.99 6.02 6.72
C PRO A 65 -4.85 6.77 6.04
N THR A 66 -5.10 7.30 4.83
CA THR A 66 -4.08 7.95 3.98
C THR A 66 -3.33 9.08 4.68
N SER A 67 -4.03 9.84 5.51
CA SER A 67 -3.46 10.95 6.30
C SER A 67 -2.33 10.52 7.26
N LEU A 68 -2.30 9.24 7.63
CA LEU A 68 -1.30 8.67 8.54
C LEU A 68 -0.15 7.94 7.84
N HIS A 69 -0.24 7.74 6.51
CA HIS A 69 0.77 6.97 5.76
C HIS A 69 2.17 7.54 5.89
N LYS A 70 2.32 8.86 5.70
CA LYS A 70 3.63 9.53 5.76
C LYS A 70 4.32 9.34 7.10
N GLU A 71 3.61 9.61 8.21
CA GLU A 71 4.20 9.51 9.54
C GLU A 71 4.60 8.07 9.84
N ALA A 72 3.70 7.12 9.62
CA ALA A 72 3.97 5.70 9.84
C ALA A 72 5.15 5.21 9.00
N ALA A 73 5.20 5.60 7.72
CA ALA A 73 6.28 5.23 6.81
C ALA A 73 7.63 5.77 7.28
N LEU A 74 7.71 7.05 7.65
CA LEU A 74 8.96 7.65 8.14
C LEU A 74 9.48 6.95 9.41
N LYS A 75 8.59 6.63 10.35
CA LYS A 75 8.97 5.88 11.56
C LYS A 75 9.54 4.49 11.23
N CYS A 76 8.88 3.77 10.33
CA CYS A 76 9.36 2.47 9.86
C CYS A 76 10.70 2.58 9.12
N MET A 77 10.85 3.58 8.25
CA MET A 77 12.12 3.83 7.53
C MET A 77 13.27 4.18 8.49
N GLN A 78 13.00 4.89 9.59
CA GLN A 78 14.01 5.17 10.62
C GLN A 78 14.55 3.90 11.28
N LYS A 79 13.75 2.84 11.34
CA LYS A 79 14.13 1.50 11.83
C LYS A 79 14.69 0.59 10.73
N GLY A 80 14.85 1.09 9.50
CA GLY A 80 15.42 0.34 8.38
C GLY A 80 14.45 -0.66 7.73
N LEU A 81 13.14 -0.54 7.94
CA LEU A 81 12.16 -1.48 7.39
C LEU A 81 11.84 -1.19 5.92
N ASN A 82 11.77 -2.25 5.12
CA ASN A 82 11.16 -2.19 3.79
C ASN A 82 9.63 -2.04 3.91
N LEU A 83 8.99 -1.37 2.95
CA LEU A 83 7.59 -0.98 3.09
C LEU A 83 6.73 -1.44 1.93
N LEU A 84 5.52 -1.89 2.24
CA LEU A 84 4.36 -1.90 1.35
C LEU A 84 3.36 -0.89 1.91
N ILE A 85 3.06 0.17 1.17
CA ILE A 85 2.13 1.22 1.58
C ILE A 85 0.89 1.15 0.71
N GLU A 86 -0.30 1.18 1.31
CA GLU A 86 -1.55 1.26 0.55
C GLU A 86 -1.65 2.53 -0.27
N LYS A 87 -2.44 2.45 -1.31
CA LYS A 87 -2.74 3.61 -2.15
C LYS A 87 -3.83 4.51 -1.50
N PRO A 88 -3.80 5.80 -1.77
CA PRO A 88 -2.67 6.55 -2.31
C PRO A 88 -1.51 6.59 -1.33
N VAL A 89 -0.28 6.60 -1.83
CA VAL A 89 0.92 6.53 -0.96
C VAL A 89 0.97 7.65 0.08
N CYS A 90 0.50 8.85 -0.28
CA CYS A 90 0.34 10.03 0.57
C CYS A 90 -0.88 10.84 0.13
N ALA A 91 -1.31 11.78 0.98
CA ALA A 91 -2.41 12.68 0.68
C ALA A 91 -2.05 13.74 -0.40
N ASN A 92 -0.76 14.01 -0.60
CA ASN A 92 -0.27 14.97 -1.59
C ASN A 92 1.12 14.58 -2.13
N ALA A 93 1.50 15.20 -3.25
CA ALA A 93 2.75 14.89 -3.94
C ALA A 93 4.01 15.32 -3.15
N ALA A 94 3.94 16.40 -2.38
CA ALA A 94 5.07 16.86 -1.58
C ALA A 94 5.45 15.85 -0.50
N ASP A 95 4.47 15.27 0.17
CA ASP A 95 4.68 14.21 1.15
C ASP A 95 5.21 12.93 0.51
N ALA A 96 4.73 12.57 -0.68
CA ALA A 96 5.24 11.43 -1.43
C ALA A 96 6.71 11.64 -1.85
N GLN A 97 7.08 12.86 -2.23
CA GLN A 97 8.47 13.21 -2.56
C GLN A 97 9.39 13.05 -1.34
N ILE A 98 8.96 13.48 -0.16
CA ILE A 98 9.71 13.29 1.09
C ILE A 98 9.96 11.80 1.36
N LEU A 99 8.93 10.95 1.20
CA LEU A 99 9.10 9.50 1.37
C LEU A 99 10.07 8.90 0.35
N LEU A 100 9.99 9.34 -0.90
CA LEU A 100 10.89 8.88 -1.96
C LEU A 100 12.36 9.23 -1.66
N GLU A 101 12.61 10.44 -1.21
CA GLU A 101 13.96 10.90 -0.84
C GLU A 101 14.51 10.14 0.36
N GLU A 102 13.68 9.94 1.38
CA GLU A 102 14.07 9.19 2.58
C GLU A 102 14.32 7.71 2.27
N ALA A 103 13.51 7.09 1.43
CA ALA A 103 13.71 5.72 0.98
C ALA A 103 15.04 5.57 0.22
N LYS A 104 15.34 6.49 -0.70
CA LYS A 104 16.63 6.52 -1.42
C LYS A 104 17.82 6.72 -0.48
N ARG A 105 17.70 7.67 0.46
CA ARG A 105 18.78 7.99 1.41
C ARG A 105 19.14 6.79 2.31
N ARG A 106 18.16 5.95 2.63
CA ARG A 106 18.34 4.81 3.53
C ARG A 106 18.46 3.46 2.81
N ASP A 107 18.42 3.43 1.48
CA ASP A 107 18.39 2.21 0.66
C ASP A 107 17.20 1.28 1.03
N ILE A 108 16.03 1.86 1.28
CA ILE A 108 14.81 1.15 1.64
C ILE A 108 13.96 0.92 0.40
N LYS A 109 13.48 -0.31 0.23
CA LYS A 109 12.53 -0.66 -0.81
C LYS A 109 11.11 -0.29 -0.38
N VAL A 110 10.44 0.50 -1.22
CA VAL A 110 9.03 0.87 -1.01
C VAL A 110 8.21 0.40 -2.20
N ALA A 111 7.19 -0.39 -1.92
CA ALA A 111 6.16 -0.75 -2.87
C ALA A 111 4.84 -0.04 -2.52
N VAL A 112 4.06 0.32 -3.53
CA VAL A 112 2.72 0.89 -3.34
C VAL A 112 1.67 -0.14 -3.72
N GLY A 113 0.58 -0.21 -2.96
CA GLY A 113 -0.50 -1.19 -3.09
C GLY A 113 -1.39 -1.02 -4.33
N HIS A 114 -0.81 -0.92 -5.52
CA HIS A 114 -1.52 -0.91 -6.80
C HIS A 114 -1.98 -2.32 -7.19
N VAL A 115 -2.90 -2.88 -6.42
CA VAL A 115 -3.34 -4.28 -6.53
C VAL A 115 -3.99 -4.62 -7.87
N GLU A 116 -4.58 -3.64 -8.55
CA GLU A 116 -5.20 -3.85 -9.87
C GLU A 116 -4.21 -4.30 -10.95
N ARG A 117 -2.92 -4.02 -10.81
CA ARG A 117 -1.87 -4.55 -11.71
C ARG A 117 -1.80 -6.07 -11.73
N PHE A 118 -2.25 -6.71 -10.64
CA PHE A 118 -2.26 -8.16 -10.45
C PHE A 118 -3.61 -8.81 -10.76
N ASN A 119 -4.59 -8.03 -11.21
CA ASN A 119 -5.86 -8.56 -11.70
C ASN A 119 -5.59 -9.41 -12.96
N PRO A 120 -6.06 -10.67 -13.01
CA PRO A 120 -5.81 -11.55 -14.16
C PRO A 120 -6.23 -10.97 -15.50
N ALA A 121 -7.33 -10.20 -15.54
CA ALA A 121 -7.79 -9.55 -16.76
C ALA A 121 -6.80 -8.45 -17.21
N ILE A 122 -6.22 -7.69 -16.27
CA ILE A 122 -5.21 -6.66 -16.57
C ILE A 122 -3.91 -7.31 -17.01
N ALA A 123 -3.49 -8.41 -16.38
CA ALA A 123 -2.30 -9.15 -16.79
C ALA A 123 -2.45 -9.71 -18.21
N ALA A 124 -3.62 -10.27 -18.54
CA ALA A 124 -3.93 -10.73 -19.90
C ALA A 124 -3.92 -9.58 -20.91
N LEU A 125 -4.60 -8.47 -20.59
CA LEU A 125 -4.63 -7.29 -21.46
C LEU A 125 -3.22 -6.72 -21.67
N LYS A 126 -2.39 -6.65 -20.64
CA LYS A 126 -1.00 -6.19 -20.75
C LYS A 126 -0.22 -7.02 -21.78
N LYS A 127 -0.39 -8.34 -21.76
CA LYS A 127 0.25 -9.25 -22.71
C LYS A 127 -0.23 -9.03 -24.15
N GLU A 128 -1.52 -8.85 -24.35
CA GLU A 128 -2.08 -8.56 -25.68
C GLU A 128 -1.58 -7.22 -26.26
N LEU A 129 -1.28 -6.25 -25.37
CA LEU A 129 -0.80 -4.92 -25.77
C LEU A 129 0.73 -4.82 -25.96
N GLU A 130 1.50 -5.88 -25.71
CA GLU A 130 2.98 -5.80 -25.72
C GLU A 130 3.59 -5.25 -27.02
N ASN A 131 2.94 -5.50 -28.17
CA ASN A 131 3.44 -5.07 -29.49
C ASN A 131 2.48 -4.10 -30.19
N GLU A 132 1.51 -3.56 -29.46
CA GLU A 132 0.47 -2.70 -30.02
C GLU A 132 0.76 -1.23 -29.74
N GLU A 133 0.42 -0.36 -30.69
CA GLU A 133 0.48 1.08 -30.50
C GLU A 133 -0.85 1.58 -29.94
N ILE A 134 -0.83 2.07 -28.71
CA ILE A 134 -2.01 2.60 -28.03
C ILE A 134 -2.21 4.06 -28.40
N TYR A 135 -3.27 4.38 -29.13
CA TYR A 135 -3.63 5.74 -29.54
C TYR A 135 -4.49 6.46 -28.53
N SER A 136 -5.39 5.74 -27.85
CA SER A 136 -6.25 6.30 -26.80
C SER A 136 -6.66 5.24 -25.79
N VAL A 137 -6.92 5.67 -24.56
CA VAL A 137 -7.47 4.81 -23.51
C VAL A 137 -8.66 5.55 -22.87
N GLN A 138 -9.78 4.87 -22.76
CA GLN A 138 -10.94 5.35 -22.03
C GLN A 138 -11.28 4.36 -20.92
N ILE A 139 -11.39 4.85 -19.69
CA ILE A 139 -11.82 4.03 -18.54
C ILE A 139 -13.13 4.62 -18.02
N THR A 140 -14.14 3.77 -17.85
CA THR A 140 -15.40 4.12 -17.23
C THR A 140 -15.60 3.28 -15.98
N ARG A 141 -15.75 3.95 -14.84
CA ARG A 141 -15.97 3.30 -13.55
C ARG A 141 -17.31 3.76 -12.97
N ASN A 142 -18.25 2.85 -12.87
CA ASN A 142 -19.54 3.07 -12.25
C ASN A 142 -19.65 2.22 -10.98
N ALA A 143 -19.73 2.85 -9.83
CA ALA A 143 -19.88 2.18 -8.54
C ALA A 143 -20.67 3.06 -7.56
N PRO A 144 -21.38 2.47 -6.58
CA PRO A 144 -21.95 3.25 -5.48
C PRO A 144 -20.86 4.02 -4.74
N PHE A 145 -21.22 5.19 -4.21
CA PHE A 145 -20.28 6.01 -3.42
C PHE A 145 -19.80 5.23 -2.18
N PRO A 146 -18.49 5.08 -1.99
CA PRO A 146 -17.94 4.34 -0.86
C PRO A 146 -18.03 5.16 0.44
N GLN A 147 -19.07 4.95 1.24
CA GLN A 147 -19.30 5.68 2.50
C GLN A 147 -18.14 5.58 3.52
N ARG A 148 -17.25 4.59 3.38
CA ARG A 148 -16.11 4.36 4.28
C ARG A 148 -14.94 5.32 4.10
N ILE A 149 -14.91 6.10 3.01
CA ILE A 149 -13.79 6.97 2.66
C ILE A 149 -14.17 8.40 2.99
N THR A 150 -13.48 8.98 3.94
CA THR A 150 -13.76 10.32 4.47
C THR A 150 -12.53 11.24 4.46
N ASP A 151 -11.34 10.69 4.20
CA ASP A 151 -10.06 11.39 4.34
C ASP A 151 -9.43 11.81 3.02
N VAL A 152 -9.94 11.31 1.88
CA VAL A 152 -9.44 11.66 0.53
C VAL A 152 -10.57 11.86 -0.46
N GLY A 153 -10.33 12.68 -1.49
CA GLY A 153 -11.29 12.89 -2.59
C GLY A 153 -11.37 11.69 -3.55
N ILE A 154 -12.42 11.67 -4.37
CA ILE A 154 -12.69 10.59 -5.34
C ILE A 154 -11.52 10.34 -6.30
N LEU A 155 -10.77 11.38 -6.68
CA LEU A 155 -9.61 11.23 -7.55
C LEU A 155 -8.50 10.43 -6.87
N ALA A 156 -8.22 10.72 -5.61
CA ALA A 156 -7.18 10.04 -4.85
C ALA A 156 -7.61 8.63 -4.41
N ASP A 157 -8.91 8.36 -4.22
CA ASP A 157 -9.36 7.02 -3.85
C ASP A 157 -9.60 6.10 -5.05
N LEU A 158 -10.30 6.56 -6.07
CA LEU A 158 -10.74 5.73 -7.21
C LEU A 158 -9.90 5.96 -8.46
N ALA A 159 -9.74 7.19 -8.92
CA ALA A 159 -9.03 7.45 -10.17
C ALA A 159 -7.53 7.12 -10.09
N VAL A 160 -6.95 7.04 -8.90
CA VAL A 160 -5.57 6.59 -8.71
C VAL A 160 -5.33 5.19 -9.30
N HIS A 161 -6.31 4.28 -9.23
CA HIS A 161 -6.23 2.97 -9.85
C HIS A 161 -6.23 3.07 -11.38
N ASP A 162 -7.11 3.91 -11.93
CA ASP A 162 -7.27 4.06 -13.37
C ASP A 162 -6.05 4.76 -14.00
N ILE A 163 -5.53 5.78 -13.33
CA ILE A 163 -4.29 6.47 -13.70
C ILE A 163 -3.10 5.50 -13.69
N ASP A 164 -2.99 4.70 -12.64
CA ASP A 164 -1.94 3.69 -12.54
C ASP A 164 -2.04 2.62 -13.64
N LEU A 165 -3.24 2.14 -13.93
CA LEU A 165 -3.46 1.17 -15.01
C LEU A 165 -3.12 1.72 -16.39
N ILE A 166 -3.44 2.98 -16.69
CA ILE A 166 -3.05 3.62 -17.94
C ILE A 166 -1.53 3.62 -18.09
N ARG A 167 -0.80 4.04 -17.05
CA ARG A 167 0.67 4.02 -17.04
C ARG A 167 1.23 2.60 -17.16
N PHE A 168 0.66 1.67 -16.42
CA PHE A 168 1.09 0.27 -16.41
C PHE A 168 0.89 -0.41 -17.77
N LEU A 169 -0.27 -0.23 -18.40
CA LEU A 169 -0.60 -0.84 -19.69
C LEU A 169 0.17 -0.20 -20.85
N SER A 170 0.23 1.13 -20.88
CA SER A 170 0.88 1.86 -21.98
C SER A 170 2.41 1.90 -21.87
N GLY A 171 2.97 1.75 -20.68
CA GLY A 171 4.38 1.98 -20.42
C GLY A 171 4.81 3.44 -20.57
N LYS A 172 3.85 4.38 -20.67
CA LYS A 172 4.09 5.82 -20.88
C LYS A 172 3.67 6.63 -19.67
N GLU A 173 4.32 7.79 -19.48
CA GLU A 173 3.89 8.76 -18.48
C GLU A 173 2.73 9.61 -19.01
N ILE A 174 1.82 9.97 -18.11
CA ILE A 174 0.71 10.88 -18.41
C ILE A 174 1.24 12.31 -18.34
N LYS A 175 0.98 13.08 -19.38
CA LYS A 175 1.38 14.50 -19.47
C LYS A 175 0.25 15.43 -19.02
#